data_24b6bef0f6b8aa974866532639f6d74f
#
_entry.id   24b6bef0f6b8aa974866532639f6d74f
#
_cell.length_a   1.000
_cell.length_b   1.000
_cell.length_c   1.000
_cell.angle_alpha   90.00
_cell.angle_beta   90.00
_cell.angle_gamma   90.00
#
_symmetry.space_group_name_H-M   'P 1'
#
loop_
_entity.id
_entity.type
_entity.pdbx_description
1 polymer ?
#
loop_
_entity_poly.entity_id
_entity_poly.type
_entity_poly.pdbx_seq_one_letter_code
_entity_poly.pdbx_strand_id
1 'polypeptide(L)'
;MKNKNTTTLLIILFLLLFSKASTQAAITPEQEMRARELQKKEEKLREKIETPKKVPEKEALPELPTVPESAEKVLITKINVSGFTILSEKQINDIILPFENKELSIKEMQKIANLITDAYRQKGYVNSTAYLPPQDIKQGILEIKIVEVLTGEVEIKGNRYFKTSLLRGKIPLKKGEPFNYNSLKKGLTELNKQPDRNARAVLVPGKEPRTTDLVLEVKDRLPIHAGFTYDNLGSRYINKNRYGVNLSHNNLLGFDDKLSTQFQLGQSGRYFLEGFNYGLPVGRSWEVGGSAFLSQVKLGKELAEYNVRGKSKTYGLYAKNAFIDKDNFDLSFNFGFDYKDMLNSSQGAVTSHDRLSVVKLGSDIDMADQFGRTLSTYEVDGGIPNFMGSMNSKDTDASTRGAGGKFVKHTVNILRLQRLPFGTNLLWKNQMQISPYTLPSVEQFQIGGMANVRGYAPAEAVGDSGYATTFEWSLPVYPIPKQIRVPYSKATLYDALRVAVFYDAANSHLRQPAAGAKKNTTLSSVGCGVRFNLPEDFSMRVDFAWPLDKTPSDGNNLHTWVQVSKSF
;
A
#
# COMPACT_ATOMS: atom_id res chain seq x y z
N MET A 1 -4.55 -63.86 -21.44
CA MET A 1 -3.45 -62.84 -21.26
C MET A 1 -3.49 -61.76 -22.34
N LYS A 2 -4.59 -61.02 -22.51
CA LYS A 2 -4.70 -59.99 -23.59
C LYS A 2 -5.17 -58.60 -23.14
N ASN A 3 -5.24 -58.30 -21.81
CA ASN A 3 -5.78 -57.00 -21.34
C ASN A 3 -4.80 -56.10 -20.55
N LYS A 4 -3.56 -56.55 -20.31
CA LYS A 4 -2.60 -55.68 -19.56
C LYS A 4 -1.89 -54.65 -20.44
N ASN A 5 -1.66 -54.95 -21.73
CA ASN A 5 -0.92 -54.04 -22.62
C ASN A 5 -1.77 -52.86 -23.12
N THR A 6 -3.09 -53.04 -23.27
CA THR A 6 -4.01 -51.98 -23.70
C THR A 6 -4.21 -50.93 -22.59
N THR A 7 -4.26 -51.34 -21.33
CA THR A 7 -4.38 -50.43 -20.17
C THR A 7 -3.10 -49.64 -19.97
N THR A 8 -1.94 -50.25 -20.14
CA THR A 8 -0.63 -49.57 -20.06
C THR A 8 -0.43 -48.58 -21.21
N LEU A 9 -0.86 -48.92 -22.43
CA LEU A 9 -0.80 -48.05 -23.59
C LEU A 9 -1.76 -46.84 -23.45
N LEU A 10 -2.95 -47.05 -22.89
CA LEU A 10 -3.92 -46.01 -22.57
C LEU A 10 -3.41 -45.07 -21.45
N ILE A 11 -2.73 -45.61 -20.45
CA ILE A 11 -2.10 -44.81 -19.38
C ILE A 11 -0.93 -43.98 -19.92
N ILE A 12 -0.11 -44.55 -20.81
CA ILE A 12 1.00 -43.82 -21.46
C ILE A 12 0.45 -42.77 -22.44
N LEU A 13 -0.59 -43.08 -23.22
CA LEU A 13 -1.25 -42.09 -24.08
C LEU A 13 -1.95 -41.00 -23.27
N PHE A 14 -2.53 -41.34 -22.11
CA PHE A 14 -3.14 -40.46 -21.16
C PHE A 14 -2.09 -39.51 -20.52
N LEU A 15 -0.92 -40.04 -20.12
CA LEU A 15 0.22 -39.28 -19.63
C LEU A 15 0.82 -38.36 -20.71
N LEU A 16 0.84 -38.77 -21.98
CA LEU A 16 1.30 -37.96 -23.12
C LEU A 16 0.30 -36.84 -23.50
N LEU A 17 -1.01 -37.09 -23.36
CA LEU A 17 -2.05 -36.08 -23.53
C LEU A 17 -2.04 -35.07 -22.38
N PHE A 18 -1.76 -35.49 -21.15
CA PHE A 18 -1.58 -34.61 -20.01
C PHE A 18 -0.31 -33.75 -20.10
N SER A 19 0.76 -34.23 -20.76
CA SER A 19 1.96 -33.43 -21.01
C SER A 19 1.67 -32.22 -21.92
N LYS A 20 0.67 -32.33 -22.81
CA LYS A 20 0.19 -31.17 -23.60
C LYS A 20 -0.84 -30.28 -22.87
N ALA A 21 -1.61 -30.84 -21.92
CA ALA A 21 -2.58 -30.10 -21.12
C ALA A 21 -1.95 -29.40 -19.90
N SER A 22 -0.79 -29.88 -19.42
CA SER A 22 -0.08 -29.31 -18.27
C SER A 22 0.61 -27.97 -18.55
N THR A 23 0.60 -27.48 -19.78
CA THR A 23 1.15 -26.16 -20.12
C THR A 23 0.17 -24.98 -19.90
N GLN A 24 -1.09 -25.27 -19.56
CA GLN A 24 -2.04 -24.24 -19.11
C GLN A 24 -2.34 -24.45 -17.62
N ALA A 25 -1.40 -24.02 -16.78
CA ALA A 25 -1.65 -23.94 -15.33
C ALA A 25 -2.89 -23.08 -15.09
N ALA A 26 -3.91 -23.62 -14.43
CA ALA A 26 -4.98 -22.77 -13.92
C ALA A 26 -4.35 -21.74 -12.98
N ILE A 27 -4.75 -20.48 -13.09
CA ILE A 27 -4.28 -19.42 -12.18
C ILE A 27 -4.54 -19.94 -10.76
N THR A 28 -3.48 -20.03 -9.96
CA THR A 28 -3.66 -20.40 -8.56
C THR A 28 -4.27 -19.23 -7.81
N PRO A 29 -5.08 -19.47 -6.78
CA PRO A 29 -5.71 -18.40 -5.99
C PRO A 29 -4.74 -17.40 -5.43
N GLU A 30 -3.56 -17.85 -5.04
CA GLU A 30 -2.51 -16.95 -4.50
C GLU A 30 -1.95 -16.03 -5.58
N GLN A 31 -1.72 -16.54 -6.78
CA GLN A 31 -1.25 -15.73 -7.90
C GLN A 31 -2.31 -14.71 -8.32
N GLU A 32 -3.58 -15.10 -8.26
CA GLU A 32 -4.69 -14.16 -8.48
C GLU A 32 -4.74 -13.08 -7.41
N MET A 33 -4.51 -13.45 -6.15
CA MET A 33 -4.48 -12.50 -5.06
C MET A 33 -3.31 -11.52 -5.18
N ARG A 34 -2.12 -12.00 -5.51
CA ARG A 34 -0.96 -11.14 -5.80
C ARG A 34 -1.26 -10.16 -6.94
N ALA A 35 -1.89 -10.63 -8.01
CA ALA A 35 -2.31 -9.77 -9.12
C ALA A 35 -3.31 -8.70 -8.65
N ARG A 36 -4.27 -9.05 -7.79
CA ARG A 36 -5.24 -8.12 -7.21
C ARG A 36 -4.61 -7.13 -6.23
N GLU A 37 -3.66 -7.57 -5.42
CA GLU A 37 -2.92 -6.66 -4.54
C GLU A 37 -2.16 -5.61 -5.33
N LEU A 38 -1.49 -6.02 -6.41
CA LEU A 38 -0.83 -5.08 -7.33
C LEU A 38 -1.83 -4.13 -7.97
N GLN A 39 -2.98 -4.62 -8.38
CA GLN A 39 -4.05 -3.79 -8.92
C GLN A 39 -4.59 -2.79 -7.88
N LYS A 40 -4.85 -3.22 -6.65
CA LYS A 40 -5.24 -2.32 -5.55
C LYS A 40 -4.15 -1.28 -5.25
N LYS A 41 -2.86 -1.67 -5.32
CA LYS A 41 -1.74 -0.72 -5.20
C LYS A 41 -1.75 0.28 -6.37
N GLU A 42 -2.04 -0.16 -7.58
CA GLU A 42 -2.18 0.71 -8.76
C GLU A 42 -3.34 1.71 -8.59
N GLU A 43 -4.52 1.26 -8.18
CA GLU A 43 -5.69 2.11 -7.93
C GLU A 43 -5.39 3.16 -6.85
N LYS A 44 -4.82 2.75 -5.71
CA LYS A 44 -4.39 3.66 -4.64
C LYS A 44 -3.31 4.65 -5.11
N LEU A 45 -2.42 4.23 -6.00
CA LEU A 45 -1.40 5.11 -6.56
C LEU A 45 -2.04 6.21 -7.42
N ARG A 46 -3.02 5.87 -8.25
CA ARG A 46 -3.79 6.82 -9.07
C ARG A 46 -4.55 7.80 -8.17
N GLU A 47 -5.28 7.32 -7.18
CA GLU A 47 -6.02 8.13 -6.22
C GLU A 47 -5.11 9.11 -5.46
N LYS A 48 -3.97 8.66 -4.93
CA LYS A 48 -3.02 9.51 -4.20
C LYS A 48 -2.39 10.61 -5.08
N ILE A 49 -2.32 10.42 -6.39
CA ILE A 49 -1.79 11.45 -7.31
C ILE A 49 -2.89 12.42 -7.73
N GLU A 50 -4.10 11.94 -7.95
CA GLU A 50 -5.24 12.75 -8.35
C GLU A 50 -5.78 13.61 -7.19
N THR A 51 -5.67 13.12 -5.96
CA THR A 51 -5.97 13.87 -4.74
C THR A 51 -4.70 14.14 -3.95
N PRO A 52 -3.94 15.20 -4.26
CA PRO A 52 -2.79 15.56 -3.43
C PRO A 52 -3.27 15.78 -2.00
N LYS A 53 -2.58 15.16 -1.02
CA LYS A 53 -2.82 15.43 0.40
C LYS A 53 -2.96 16.94 0.55
N LYS A 54 -4.11 17.43 1.01
CA LYS A 54 -4.21 18.83 1.48
C LYS A 54 -3.15 18.95 2.55
N VAL A 55 -2.07 19.65 2.22
CA VAL A 55 -1.12 20.09 3.22
C VAL A 55 -1.96 20.86 4.22
N PRO A 56 -1.97 20.51 5.52
CA PRO A 56 -2.63 21.34 6.51
C PRO A 56 -2.16 22.76 6.26
N GLU A 57 -3.10 23.66 6.04
CA GLU A 57 -2.81 25.08 5.87
C GLU A 57 -1.88 25.44 7.02
N LYS A 58 -0.69 25.99 6.73
CA LYS A 58 0.21 26.47 7.76
C LYS A 58 -0.60 27.49 8.55
N GLU A 59 -1.08 27.11 9.74
CA GLU A 59 -1.62 28.09 10.66
C GLU A 59 -0.56 29.17 10.75
N ALA A 60 -0.96 30.42 10.44
CA ALA A 60 -0.08 31.56 10.53
C ALA A 60 0.42 31.63 11.98
N LEU A 61 1.72 31.44 12.16
CA LEU A 61 2.32 31.63 13.48
C LEU A 61 2.05 33.06 13.91
N PRO A 62 1.73 33.32 15.19
CA PRO A 62 1.57 34.67 15.69
C PRO A 62 2.77 35.52 15.28
N GLU A 63 2.50 36.72 14.79
CA GLU A 63 3.56 37.66 14.44
C GLU A 63 4.40 37.97 15.68
N LEU A 64 5.70 38.10 15.48
CA LEU A 64 6.60 38.47 16.57
C LEU A 64 6.38 39.95 16.93
N PRO A 65 6.44 40.33 18.22
CA PRO A 65 6.29 41.71 18.63
C PRO A 65 7.32 42.59 17.92
N THR A 66 6.86 43.70 17.38
CA THR A 66 7.70 44.77 16.80
C THR A 66 7.58 46.00 17.64
N VAL A 67 8.71 46.63 17.91
CA VAL A 67 8.78 47.91 18.66
C VAL A 67 9.21 49.02 17.70
N PRO A 68 8.65 50.25 17.81
CA PRO A 68 9.09 51.39 17.04
C PRO A 68 10.58 51.68 17.23
N GLU A 69 11.21 52.27 16.24
CA GLU A 69 12.62 52.66 16.29
C GLU A 69 12.80 53.79 17.26
N SER A 70 13.65 53.62 18.27
CA SER A 70 14.09 54.69 19.17
C SER A 70 15.53 55.07 18.83
N ALA A 71 15.82 56.37 18.82
CA ALA A 71 17.18 56.89 18.63
C ALA A 71 18.08 56.66 19.85
N GLU A 72 17.50 56.39 21.02
CA GLU A 72 18.25 56.17 22.27
C GLU A 72 18.85 54.78 22.29
N LYS A 73 20.15 54.70 22.50
CA LYS A 73 20.91 53.45 22.69
C LYS A 73 21.48 53.38 24.08
N VAL A 74 21.51 52.22 24.66
CA VAL A 74 22.07 51.93 25.98
C VAL A 74 23.16 50.87 25.83
N LEU A 75 24.32 51.07 26.49
CA LEU A 75 25.38 50.10 26.53
C LEU A 75 24.94 48.88 27.35
N ILE A 76 24.87 47.70 26.70
CA ILE A 76 24.54 46.43 27.34
C ILE A 76 25.83 45.66 27.54
N THR A 77 26.24 45.53 28.80
CA THR A 77 27.46 44.78 29.18
C THR A 77 27.18 43.30 29.37
N LYS A 78 25.96 42.92 29.80
CA LYS A 78 25.55 41.55 30.06
C LYS A 78 24.07 41.33 29.78
N ILE A 79 23.71 40.15 29.25
CA ILE A 79 22.35 39.75 29.03
C ILE A 79 22.03 38.54 29.93
N ASN A 80 21.06 38.72 30.82
CA ASN A 80 20.57 37.64 31.67
C ASN A 80 19.29 37.06 31.10
N VAL A 81 19.26 35.77 30.84
CA VAL A 81 18.06 35.07 30.34
C VAL A 81 17.57 34.09 31.40
N SER A 82 16.27 34.15 31.70
CA SER A 82 15.67 33.28 32.73
C SER A 82 14.38 32.64 32.25
N GLY A 83 14.00 31.51 32.90
CA GLY A 83 12.75 30.80 32.63
C GLY A 83 12.83 29.79 31.51
N PHE A 84 14.01 29.32 31.10
CA PHE A 84 14.20 28.28 30.08
C PHE A 84 14.56 26.94 30.71
N THR A 85 14.01 25.86 30.14
CA THR A 85 14.33 24.45 30.45
C THR A 85 14.56 23.62 29.19
N ILE A 86 14.07 24.11 28.05
CA ILE A 86 14.07 23.40 26.76
C ILE A 86 15.35 23.66 25.96
N LEU A 87 15.81 24.92 25.96
CA LEU A 87 17.08 25.28 25.35
C LEU A 87 18.20 25.13 26.36
N SER A 88 19.35 24.61 25.92
CA SER A 88 20.54 24.57 26.77
C SER A 88 21.16 25.94 26.94
N GLU A 89 21.91 26.15 28.06
CA GLU A 89 22.66 27.38 28.29
C GLU A 89 23.56 27.73 27.10
N LYS A 90 24.21 26.72 26.49
CA LYS A 90 25.03 26.95 25.29
C LYS A 90 24.23 27.55 24.16
N GLN A 91 23.01 27.01 23.87
CA GLN A 91 22.16 27.53 22.79
C GLN A 91 21.66 28.95 23.06
N ILE A 92 21.38 29.29 24.31
CA ILE A 92 21.03 30.67 24.72
C ILE A 92 22.27 31.58 24.55
N ASN A 93 23.43 31.15 25.04
CA ASN A 93 24.68 31.91 24.93
C ASN A 93 25.08 32.16 23.48
N ASP A 94 24.95 31.16 22.58
CA ASP A 94 25.24 31.33 21.16
C ASP A 94 24.36 32.44 20.51
N ILE A 95 23.17 32.70 21.06
CA ILE A 95 22.25 33.74 20.58
C ILE A 95 22.61 35.10 21.17
N ILE A 96 22.92 35.19 22.47
CA ILE A 96 23.06 36.47 23.18
C ILE A 96 24.46 37.06 23.13
N LEU A 97 25.53 36.25 23.16
CA LEU A 97 26.92 36.71 23.17
C LEU A 97 27.28 37.70 22.07
N PRO A 98 26.76 37.60 20.83
CA PRO A 98 27.02 38.57 19.78
C PRO A 98 26.52 40.00 20.09
N PHE A 99 25.64 40.15 21.09
CA PHE A 99 25.00 41.42 21.45
C PHE A 99 25.53 42.03 22.76
N GLU A 100 26.33 41.31 23.52
CA GLU A 100 26.98 41.84 24.72
C GLU A 100 28.11 42.83 24.40
N ASN A 101 28.37 43.75 25.30
CA ASN A 101 29.32 44.87 25.19
C ASN A 101 29.05 45.75 23.95
N LYS A 102 27.77 45.99 23.63
CA LYS A 102 27.33 46.83 22.51
C LYS A 102 26.27 47.83 22.96
N GLU A 103 26.25 48.98 22.28
CA GLU A 103 25.13 49.92 22.40
C GLU A 103 23.93 49.42 21.62
N LEU A 104 22.84 49.13 22.31
CA LEU A 104 21.62 48.56 21.72
C LEU A 104 20.45 49.52 21.90
N SER A 105 19.67 49.68 20.82
CA SER A 105 18.34 50.29 20.86
C SER A 105 17.31 49.30 21.39
N ILE A 106 16.14 49.76 21.81
CA ILE A 106 15.03 48.92 22.28
C ILE A 106 14.59 47.91 21.20
N LYS A 107 14.66 48.30 19.92
CA LYS A 107 14.37 47.44 18.76
C LYS A 107 15.38 46.29 18.63
N GLU A 108 16.67 46.58 18.89
CA GLU A 108 17.72 45.53 18.86
C GLU A 108 17.59 44.58 20.06
N MET A 109 17.23 45.08 21.25
CA MET A 109 16.91 44.26 22.42
C MET A 109 15.70 43.36 22.16
N GLN A 110 14.62 43.86 21.53
CA GLN A 110 13.47 43.06 21.14
C GLN A 110 13.84 42.01 20.09
N LYS A 111 14.77 42.33 19.17
CA LYS A 111 15.29 41.34 18.20
C LYS A 111 15.95 40.16 18.87
N ILE A 112 16.68 40.34 19.98
CA ILE A 112 17.29 39.26 20.74
C ILE A 112 16.20 38.32 21.32
N ALA A 113 15.16 38.91 21.94
CA ALA A 113 14.03 38.13 22.45
C ALA A 113 13.31 37.36 21.31
N ASN A 114 13.17 38.00 20.15
CA ASN A 114 12.59 37.34 18.97
C ASN A 114 13.46 36.19 18.45
N LEU A 115 14.80 36.32 18.43
CA LEU A 115 15.73 35.22 18.04
C LEU A 115 15.61 34.03 18.99
N ILE A 116 15.49 34.26 20.30
CA ILE A 116 15.25 33.19 21.27
C ILE A 116 13.90 32.54 21.01
N THR A 117 12.82 33.32 20.76
CA THR A 117 11.50 32.80 20.43
C THR A 117 11.53 31.93 19.16
N ASP A 118 12.28 32.37 18.14
CA ASP A 118 12.44 31.59 16.91
C ASP A 118 13.19 30.26 17.14
N ALA A 119 14.18 30.22 18.04
CA ALA A 119 14.83 29.00 18.42
C ALA A 119 13.87 27.97 19.09
N TYR A 120 12.93 28.47 19.90
CA TYR A 120 11.84 27.64 20.45
C TYR A 120 10.90 27.12 19.33
N ARG A 121 10.48 28.00 18.41
CA ARG A 121 9.60 27.68 17.28
C ARG A 121 10.21 26.61 16.37
N GLN A 122 11.51 26.71 16.08
CA GLN A 122 12.23 25.71 15.26
C GLN A 122 12.21 24.31 15.89
N LYS A 123 12.21 24.24 17.23
CA LYS A 123 12.06 22.96 17.96
C LYS A 123 10.61 22.51 18.13
N GLY A 124 9.63 23.29 17.64
CA GLY A 124 8.20 22.97 17.71
C GLY A 124 7.46 23.54 18.92
N TYR A 125 8.10 24.36 19.74
CA TYR A 125 7.47 25.01 20.91
C TYR A 125 6.90 26.39 20.54
N VAL A 126 5.91 26.38 19.66
CA VAL A 126 5.38 27.57 18.98
C VAL A 126 4.66 28.57 19.91
N ASN A 127 4.17 28.08 21.05
CA ASN A 127 3.47 28.93 22.04
C ASN A 127 4.41 29.50 23.11
N SER A 128 5.67 29.05 23.17
CA SER A 128 6.68 29.56 24.11
C SER A 128 7.32 30.82 23.53
N THR A 129 7.48 31.85 24.34
CA THR A 129 7.96 33.16 23.90
C THR A 129 8.98 33.75 24.89
N ALA A 130 9.96 34.45 24.35
CA ALA A 130 10.84 35.34 25.12
C ALA A 130 10.34 36.77 25.01
N TYR A 131 10.44 37.55 26.07
CA TYR A 131 10.01 38.93 26.12
C TYR A 131 10.91 39.77 27.04
N LEU A 132 10.89 41.06 26.82
CA LEU A 132 11.53 42.06 27.67
C LEU A 132 10.55 42.46 28.78
N PRO A 133 10.80 42.12 30.05
CA PRO A 133 9.98 42.63 31.14
C PRO A 133 10.19 44.16 31.29
N PRO A 134 9.22 44.91 31.86
CA PRO A 134 9.46 46.27 32.26
C PRO A 134 10.66 46.32 33.22
N GLN A 135 11.69 47.06 32.85
CA GLN A 135 12.96 47.11 33.60
C GLN A 135 13.66 48.44 33.42
N ASP A 136 14.43 48.82 34.44
CA ASP A 136 15.34 49.92 34.37
C ASP A 136 16.75 49.36 34.20
N ILE A 137 17.40 49.62 33.03
CA ILE A 137 18.69 49.05 32.69
C ILE A 137 19.78 49.77 33.49
N LYS A 138 20.01 49.28 34.72
CA LYS A 138 21.10 49.73 35.59
C LYS A 138 22.34 48.92 35.35
N GLN A 139 23.49 49.55 35.29
CA GLN A 139 24.80 48.94 35.11
C GLN A 139 24.94 48.11 33.80
N GLY A 140 24.11 48.39 32.77
CA GLY A 140 24.19 47.72 31.46
C GLY A 140 23.73 46.27 31.46
N ILE A 141 22.91 45.84 32.43
CA ILE A 141 22.38 44.46 32.49
C ILE A 141 20.99 44.45 31.87
N LEU A 142 20.82 43.68 30.79
CA LEU A 142 19.53 43.42 30.14
C LEU A 142 18.94 42.11 30.61
N GLU A 143 17.69 42.14 31.12
CA GLU A 143 16.97 40.91 31.48
C GLU A 143 15.98 40.52 30.39
N ILE A 144 16.01 39.23 29.98
CA ILE A 144 15.04 38.61 29.08
C ILE A 144 14.39 37.46 29.82
N LYS A 145 13.05 37.46 29.84
CA LYS A 145 12.29 36.35 30.45
C LYS A 145 11.64 35.50 29.39
N ILE A 146 11.67 34.17 29.63
CA ILE A 146 11.04 33.17 28.77
C ILE A 146 9.82 32.61 29.49
N VAL A 147 8.70 32.56 28.76
CA VAL A 147 7.50 31.83 29.17
C VAL A 147 7.42 30.58 28.36
N GLU A 148 7.77 29.44 28.98
CA GLU A 148 7.54 28.13 28.43
C GLU A 148 6.10 27.73 28.72
N VAL A 149 5.33 27.47 27.65
CA VAL A 149 3.94 27.07 27.76
C VAL A 149 3.86 25.56 27.92
N LEU A 150 3.12 25.12 28.92
CA LEU A 150 2.92 23.72 29.27
C LEU A 150 1.62 23.17 28.62
N THR A 151 1.56 21.88 28.44
CA THR A 151 0.36 21.16 28.03
C THR A 151 -0.62 21.10 29.21
N GLY A 152 -1.80 21.62 29.00
CA GLY A 152 -2.91 21.53 29.95
C GLY A 152 -3.73 20.26 29.76
N GLU A 153 -5.05 20.37 29.81
CA GLU A 153 -5.95 19.26 29.60
C GLU A 153 -6.09 18.89 28.11
N VAL A 154 -6.27 17.60 27.85
CA VAL A 154 -6.58 17.09 26.50
C VAL A 154 -7.98 16.52 26.52
N GLU A 155 -8.93 17.24 25.97
CA GLU A 155 -10.33 16.86 25.87
C GLU A 155 -10.60 16.29 24.46
N ILE A 156 -11.41 15.22 24.35
CA ILE A 156 -11.80 14.62 23.07
C ILE A 156 -13.30 14.70 22.92
N LYS A 157 -13.76 15.25 21.80
CA LYS A 157 -15.19 15.47 21.50
C LYS A 157 -15.57 14.91 20.14
N GLY A 158 -16.82 14.45 20.02
CA GLY A 158 -17.46 14.11 18.76
C GLY A 158 -17.23 12.66 18.30
N ASN A 159 -16.37 11.89 18.96
CA ASN A 159 -16.19 10.47 18.64
C ASN A 159 -17.39 9.64 19.06
N ARG A 160 -17.85 8.77 18.17
CA ARG A 160 -18.98 7.86 18.38
C ARG A 160 -18.57 6.38 18.27
N TYR A 161 -17.75 6.05 17.27
CA TYR A 161 -17.37 4.67 16.92
C TYR A 161 -15.97 4.29 17.39
N PHE A 162 -15.14 5.27 17.75
CA PHE A 162 -13.79 5.04 18.26
C PHE A 162 -13.69 5.43 19.73
N LYS A 163 -13.10 4.55 20.55
CA LYS A 163 -12.96 4.77 22.00
C LYS A 163 -12.09 5.99 22.30
N THR A 164 -12.51 6.83 23.25
CA THR A 164 -11.74 8.01 23.70
C THR A 164 -10.32 7.62 24.16
N SER A 165 -10.16 6.50 24.87
CA SER A 165 -8.86 6.00 25.32
C SER A 165 -7.90 5.66 24.17
N LEU A 166 -8.41 5.06 23.07
CA LEU A 166 -7.65 4.78 21.88
C LEU A 166 -7.14 6.07 21.23
N LEU A 167 -8.04 7.05 21.06
CA LEU A 167 -7.72 8.34 20.46
C LEU A 167 -6.71 9.12 21.30
N ARG A 168 -6.90 9.13 22.63
CA ARG A 168 -6.01 9.81 23.58
C ARG A 168 -4.61 9.21 23.56
N GLY A 169 -4.49 7.88 23.46
CA GLY A 169 -3.21 7.16 23.42
C GLY A 169 -2.33 7.50 22.20
N LYS A 170 -2.94 7.99 21.12
CA LYS A 170 -2.21 8.43 19.91
C LYS A 170 -1.65 9.84 19.98
N ILE A 171 -2.12 10.67 20.92
CA ILE A 171 -1.62 12.03 21.13
C ILE A 171 -0.46 12.00 22.14
N PRO A 172 0.79 12.22 21.71
CA PRO A 172 1.98 12.12 22.57
C PRO A 172 2.24 13.41 23.36
N LEU A 173 1.20 14.02 23.91
CA LEU A 173 1.27 15.18 24.80
C LEU A 173 0.83 14.76 26.19
N LYS A 174 1.62 15.09 27.23
CA LYS A 174 1.29 14.82 28.61
C LYS A 174 1.06 16.12 29.36
N LYS A 175 0.05 16.15 30.25
CA LYS A 175 -0.24 17.30 31.11
C LYS A 175 0.99 17.69 31.92
N GLY A 176 1.31 18.98 31.96
CA GLY A 176 2.45 19.53 32.70
C GLY A 176 3.79 19.46 31.97
N GLU A 177 3.91 18.74 30.85
CA GLU A 177 5.11 18.79 30.00
C GLU A 177 5.04 19.98 29.02
N PRO A 178 6.17 20.53 28.55
CA PRO A 178 6.18 21.62 27.57
C PRO A 178 5.39 21.28 26.32
N PHE A 179 4.50 22.20 25.90
CA PHE A 179 3.64 21.98 24.74
C PHE A 179 4.44 21.98 23.44
N ASN A 180 4.49 20.83 22.75
CA ASN A 180 5.21 20.68 21.49
C ASN A 180 4.26 20.41 20.31
N TYR A 181 4.18 21.37 19.39
CA TYR A 181 3.32 21.30 18.21
C TYR A 181 3.70 20.17 17.24
N ASN A 182 5.01 19.87 17.09
CA ASN A 182 5.46 18.78 16.24
C ASN A 182 4.96 17.42 16.77
N SER A 183 4.90 17.26 18.08
CA SER A 183 4.33 16.08 18.73
C SER A 183 2.82 15.99 18.51
N LEU A 184 2.10 17.11 18.60
CA LEU A 184 0.68 17.18 18.26
C LEU A 184 0.44 16.79 16.79
N LYS A 185 1.20 17.39 15.86
CA LYS A 185 1.12 17.08 14.42
C LYS A 185 1.32 15.60 14.14
N LYS A 186 2.32 14.96 14.78
CA LYS A 186 2.53 13.51 14.67
C LYS A 186 1.32 12.71 15.16
N GLY A 187 0.74 13.09 16.28
CA GLY A 187 -0.47 12.44 16.82
C GLY A 187 -1.68 12.59 15.90
N LEU A 188 -1.91 13.78 15.36
CA LEU A 188 -2.99 14.05 14.40
C LEU A 188 -2.80 13.28 13.09
N THR A 189 -1.58 13.21 12.59
CA THR A 189 -1.26 12.41 11.39
C THR A 189 -1.60 10.93 11.64
N GLU A 190 -1.21 10.40 12.80
CA GLU A 190 -1.50 9.01 13.17
C GLU A 190 -3.00 8.75 13.33
N LEU A 191 -3.74 9.68 13.94
CA LEU A 191 -5.19 9.59 14.03
C LEU A 191 -5.85 9.58 12.65
N ASN A 192 -5.42 10.44 11.75
CA ASN A 192 -6.01 10.63 10.42
C ASN A 192 -5.53 9.61 9.36
N LYS A 193 -4.63 8.69 9.71
CA LYS A 193 -4.33 7.50 8.87
C LYS A 193 -5.54 6.57 8.74
N GLN A 194 -6.44 6.57 9.73
CA GLN A 194 -7.66 5.77 9.71
C GLN A 194 -8.72 6.47 8.85
N PRO A 195 -9.23 5.84 7.77
CA PRO A 195 -10.12 6.48 6.80
C PRO A 195 -11.50 6.83 7.37
N ASP A 196 -11.90 6.19 8.47
CA ASP A 196 -13.24 6.34 9.05
C ASP A 196 -13.32 7.41 10.13
N ARG A 197 -12.27 8.20 10.30
CA ARG A 197 -12.27 9.35 11.19
C ARG A 197 -11.44 10.49 10.65
N ASN A 198 -11.82 11.70 11.07
CA ASN A 198 -11.08 12.94 10.82
C ASN A 198 -10.98 13.70 12.16
N ALA A 199 -9.76 13.85 12.65
CA ALA A 199 -9.45 14.53 13.89
C ALA A 199 -8.83 15.90 13.60
N ARG A 200 -9.32 16.94 14.31
CA ARG A 200 -8.78 18.28 14.30
C ARG A 200 -8.41 18.70 15.72
N ALA A 201 -7.35 19.47 15.86
CA ALA A 201 -6.93 20.02 17.13
C ALA A 201 -7.34 21.49 17.21
N VAL A 202 -7.97 21.88 18.31
CA VAL A 202 -8.24 23.26 18.68
C VAL A 202 -7.45 23.55 19.94
N LEU A 203 -6.55 24.53 19.89
CA LEU A 203 -5.76 24.97 21.03
C LEU A 203 -6.52 26.13 21.72
N VAL A 204 -6.72 26.00 23.01
CA VAL A 204 -7.37 27.03 23.82
C VAL A 204 -6.48 27.39 25.02
N PRO A 205 -6.55 28.63 25.55
CA PRO A 205 -5.88 28.97 26.80
C PRO A 205 -6.26 27.98 27.89
N GLY A 206 -5.28 27.45 28.60
CA GLY A 206 -5.52 26.48 29.68
C GLY A 206 -6.11 27.14 30.92
N LYS A 207 -6.74 26.35 31.79
CA LYS A 207 -7.30 26.77 33.07
C LYS A 207 -6.22 27.24 34.04
N GLU A 208 -5.05 26.64 33.96
CA GLU A 208 -3.88 27.01 34.77
C GLU A 208 -3.03 28.06 34.03
N PRO A 209 -2.41 29.03 34.73
CA PRO A 209 -1.50 29.99 34.09
C PRO A 209 -0.38 29.25 33.31
N ARG A 210 -0.02 29.81 32.14
CA ARG A 210 1.05 29.26 31.27
C ARG A 210 0.76 27.85 30.72
N THR A 211 -0.52 27.42 30.64
CA THR A 211 -0.90 26.17 30.00
C THR A 211 -1.72 26.39 28.74
N THR A 212 -1.63 25.44 27.82
CA THR A 212 -2.49 25.37 26.64
C THR A 212 -3.29 24.08 26.73
N ASP A 213 -4.62 24.16 26.75
CA ASP A 213 -5.51 23.03 26.65
C ASP A 213 -5.74 22.64 25.19
N LEU A 214 -5.89 21.36 24.93
CA LEU A 214 -6.15 20.80 23.61
C LEU A 214 -7.56 20.21 23.57
N VAL A 215 -8.39 20.73 22.68
CA VAL A 215 -9.67 20.10 22.34
C VAL A 215 -9.50 19.35 21.02
N LEU A 216 -9.56 18.04 21.05
CA LEU A 216 -9.51 17.18 19.87
C LEU A 216 -10.94 16.93 19.38
N GLU A 217 -11.32 17.60 18.30
CA GLU A 217 -12.59 17.37 17.62
C GLU A 217 -12.47 16.21 16.65
N VAL A 218 -13.23 15.13 16.88
CA VAL A 218 -13.20 13.92 16.04
C VAL A 218 -14.55 13.78 15.35
N LYS A 219 -14.52 13.70 14.03
CA LYS A 219 -15.66 13.29 13.22
C LYS A 219 -15.38 11.88 12.72
N ASP A 220 -16.12 10.90 13.25
CA ASP A 220 -15.98 9.51 12.85
C ASP A 220 -17.26 8.98 12.19
N ARG A 221 -17.11 7.90 11.44
CA ARG A 221 -18.20 7.16 10.79
C ARG A 221 -18.10 5.67 11.16
N LEU A 222 -19.19 4.95 10.89
CA LEU A 222 -19.22 3.50 11.08
C LEU A 222 -18.08 2.85 10.28
N PRO A 223 -17.14 2.12 10.91
CA PRO A 223 -15.96 1.58 10.26
C PRO A 223 -16.22 0.25 9.52
N ILE A 224 -17.42 0.10 8.93
CA ILE A 224 -17.81 -1.05 8.12
C ILE A 224 -17.93 -0.62 6.67
N HIS A 225 -17.32 -1.41 5.78
CA HIS A 225 -17.36 -1.16 4.35
C HIS A 225 -17.72 -2.43 3.61
N ALA A 226 -18.55 -2.30 2.59
CA ALA A 226 -18.91 -3.35 1.66
C ALA A 226 -18.51 -2.95 0.24
N GLY A 227 -18.12 -3.91 -0.58
CA GLY A 227 -17.80 -3.67 -1.98
C GLY A 227 -18.26 -4.83 -2.85
N PHE A 228 -18.73 -4.51 -4.06
CA PHE A 228 -19.06 -5.49 -5.09
C PHE A 228 -18.10 -5.36 -6.25
N THR A 229 -17.70 -6.48 -6.81
CA THR A 229 -16.82 -6.53 -7.98
C THR A 229 -17.39 -7.47 -9.03
N TYR A 230 -17.27 -7.07 -10.27
CA TYR A 230 -17.52 -7.92 -11.43
C TYR A 230 -16.28 -7.87 -12.33
N ASP A 231 -15.87 -9.01 -12.84
CA ASP A 231 -14.83 -9.07 -13.86
C ASP A 231 -15.02 -10.27 -14.81
N ASN A 232 -14.40 -10.21 -15.99
CA ASN A 232 -14.32 -11.30 -16.93
C ASN A 232 -12.90 -11.92 -17.04
N LEU A 233 -12.15 -11.88 -15.95
CA LEU A 233 -10.74 -12.30 -15.90
C LEU A 233 -10.53 -13.80 -15.66
N GLY A 234 -11.60 -14.57 -15.54
CA GLY A 234 -11.54 -16.02 -15.42
C GLY A 234 -10.98 -16.70 -16.67
N SER A 235 -10.35 -17.85 -16.51
CA SER A 235 -9.94 -18.66 -17.66
C SER A 235 -11.16 -19.25 -18.38
N ARG A 236 -11.00 -19.60 -19.65
CA ARG A 236 -12.07 -20.22 -20.45
C ARG A 236 -12.62 -21.51 -19.82
N TYR A 237 -11.84 -22.21 -19.02
CA TYR A 237 -12.21 -23.48 -18.40
C TYR A 237 -13.09 -23.35 -17.16
N ILE A 238 -13.03 -22.21 -16.45
CA ILE A 238 -13.80 -21.98 -15.23
C ILE A 238 -14.94 -20.96 -15.40
N ASN A 239 -15.16 -20.51 -16.63
CA ASN A 239 -15.94 -19.35 -17.04
C ASN A 239 -15.19 -18.02 -16.82
N LYS A 240 -15.33 -17.11 -17.80
CA LYS A 240 -14.66 -15.80 -17.76
C LYS A 240 -15.26 -14.89 -16.69
N ASN A 241 -16.58 -14.90 -16.52
CA ASN A 241 -17.29 -13.98 -15.63
C ASN A 241 -17.21 -14.40 -14.17
N ARG A 242 -16.85 -13.44 -13.31
CA ARG A 242 -16.72 -13.63 -11.87
C ARG A 242 -17.38 -12.47 -11.13
N TYR A 243 -17.97 -12.78 -10.00
CA TYR A 243 -18.65 -11.84 -9.11
C TYR A 243 -18.02 -11.92 -7.73
N GLY A 244 -17.72 -10.77 -7.13
CA GLY A 244 -17.07 -10.70 -5.84
C GLY A 244 -17.80 -9.79 -4.86
N VAL A 245 -17.69 -10.13 -3.59
CA VAL A 245 -18.12 -9.32 -2.44
C VAL A 245 -16.92 -9.16 -1.53
N ASN A 246 -16.65 -7.93 -1.13
CA ASN A 246 -15.63 -7.60 -0.14
C ASN A 246 -16.32 -6.94 1.06
N LEU A 247 -15.99 -7.38 2.26
CA LEU A 247 -16.43 -6.77 3.50
C LEU A 247 -15.21 -6.41 4.34
N SER A 248 -15.23 -5.24 4.97
CA SER A 248 -14.16 -4.88 5.90
C SER A 248 -14.68 -4.10 7.10
N HIS A 249 -13.97 -4.26 8.21
CA HIS A 249 -14.21 -3.53 9.45
C HIS A 249 -12.87 -2.98 9.94
N ASN A 250 -12.76 -1.65 10.05
CA ASN A 250 -11.51 -0.96 10.36
C ASN A 250 -11.32 -0.64 11.85
N ASN A 251 -12.04 -1.27 12.75
CA ASN A 251 -11.90 -1.13 14.22
C ASN A 251 -12.73 -2.21 14.94
N LEU A 252 -12.60 -3.48 14.56
CA LEU A 252 -13.46 -4.58 15.01
C LEU A 252 -13.43 -4.76 16.54
N LEU A 253 -12.24 -4.83 17.12
CA LEU A 253 -12.03 -5.01 18.56
C LEU A 253 -11.82 -3.67 19.30
N GLY A 254 -11.73 -2.56 18.57
CA GLY A 254 -11.54 -1.22 19.12
C GLY A 254 -10.07 -0.82 19.35
N PHE A 255 -9.14 -1.41 18.60
CA PHE A 255 -7.70 -1.13 18.62
C PHE A 255 -7.17 -0.58 17.30
N ASP A 256 -8.03 -0.02 16.43
CA ASP A 256 -7.72 0.30 15.03
C ASP A 256 -7.35 -0.93 14.19
N ASP A 257 -7.75 -2.10 14.65
CA ASP A 257 -7.57 -3.39 14.00
C ASP A 257 -8.44 -3.48 12.74
N LYS A 258 -7.97 -4.23 11.76
CA LYS A 258 -8.63 -4.34 10.45
C LYS A 258 -8.95 -5.79 10.15
N LEU A 259 -10.24 -6.08 9.98
CA LEU A 259 -10.69 -7.32 9.37
C LEU A 259 -11.13 -7.04 7.94
N SER A 260 -10.68 -7.84 6.99
CA SER A 260 -11.19 -7.83 5.63
C SER A 260 -11.51 -9.25 5.18
N THR A 261 -12.66 -9.41 4.54
CA THR A 261 -13.09 -10.66 3.93
C THR A 261 -13.40 -10.43 2.46
N GLN A 262 -13.15 -11.43 1.65
CA GLN A 262 -13.50 -11.40 0.24
C GLN A 262 -14.08 -12.75 -0.18
N PHE A 263 -15.13 -12.69 -0.97
CA PHE A 263 -15.76 -13.85 -1.60
C PHE A 263 -15.80 -13.62 -3.10
N GLN A 264 -15.48 -14.63 -3.88
CA GLN A 264 -15.61 -14.55 -5.33
C GLN A 264 -16.14 -15.87 -5.90
N LEU A 265 -17.08 -15.75 -6.81
CA LEU A 265 -17.74 -16.85 -7.50
C LEU A 265 -17.59 -16.68 -9.00
N GLY A 266 -17.25 -17.76 -9.70
CA GLY A 266 -17.40 -17.85 -11.15
C GLY A 266 -18.86 -18.12 -11.52
N GLN A 267 -19.34 -17.52 -12.62
CA GLN A 267 -20.72 -17.62 -13.06
C GLN A 267 -21.27 -19.06 -13.17
N SER A 268 -20.42 -20.05 -13.45
CA SER A 268 -20.83 -21.45 -13.58
C SER A 268 -20.72 -22.25 -12.27
N GLY A 269 -20.38 -21.61 -11.13
CA GLY A 269 -20.08 -22.32 -9.88
C GLY A 269 -18.79 -23.18 -9.92
N ARG A 270 -17.99 -23.06 -10.99
CA ARG A 270 -16.75 -23.83 -11.17
C ARG A 270 -15.54 -23.19 -10.51
N TYR A 271 -15.70 -22.02 -9.99
CA TYR A 271 -14.67 -21.26 -9.29
C TYR A 271 -15.26 -20.64 -8.03
N PHE A 272 -14.58 -20.83 -6.92
CA PHE A 272 -14.87 -20.22 -5.64
C PHE A 272 -13.57 -19.79 -4.99
N LEU A 273 -13.54 -18.58 -4.45
CA LEU A 273 -12.46 -18.04 -3.64
C LEU A 273 -13.06 -17.37 -2.41
N GLU A 274 -12.49 -17.68 -1.25
CA GLU A 274 -12.77 -17.05 0.02
C GLU A 274 -11.46 -16.62 0.67
N GLY A 275 -11.43 -15.41 1.19
CA GLY A 275 -10.26 -14.85 1.83
C GLY A 275 -10.59 -14.08 3.08
N PHE A 276 -9.78 -14.24 4.12
CA PHE A 276 -9.80 -13.50 5.37
C PHE A 276 -8.43 -12.90 5.62
N ASN A 277 -8.39 -11.67 6.06
CA ASN A 277 -7.19 -11.02 6.53
C ASN A 277 -7.53 -10.21 7.78
N TYR A 278 -6.77 -10.41 8.85
CA TYR A 278 -6.87 -9.64 10.08
C TYR A 278 -5.52 -9.03 10.40
N GLY A 279 -5.51 -7.73 10.68
CA GLY A 279 -4.32 -6.96 11.06
C GLY A 279 -4.57 -6.16 12.33
N LEU A 280 -3.63 -6.22 13.24
CA LEU A 280 -3.64 -5.52 14.53
C LEU A 280 -2.43 -4.60 14.61
N PRO A 281 -2.61 -3.27 14.74
CA PRO A 281 -1.51 -2.36 14.99
C PRO A 281 -0.96 -2.56 16.41
N VAL A 282 0.36 -2.68 16.51
CA VAL A 282 1.09 -2.85 17.78
C VAL A 282 2.06 -1.68 17.95
N GLY A 283 1.78 -0.84 18.94
CA GLY A 283 2.52 0.42 19.11
C GLY A 283 2.27 1.38 17.94
N ARG A 284 3.32 2.05 17.45
CA ARG A 284 3.21 3.07 16.39
C ARG A 284 3.72 2.61 15.04
N SER A 285 4.60 1.62 15.00
CA SER A 285 5.31 1.22 13.78
C SER A 285 5.08 -0.22 13.37
N TRP A 286 4.51 -1.05 14.23
CA TRP A 286 4.25 -2.44 13.93
C TRP A 286 2.78 -2.72 13.62
N GLU A 287 2.55 -3.62 12.69
CA GLU A 287 1.28 -4.30 12.45
C GLU A 287 1.56 -5.80 12.43
N VAL A 288 0.80 -6.58 13.18
CA VAL A 288 0.86 -8.05 13.15
C VAL A 288 -0.48 -8.57 12.67
N GLY A 289 -0.48 -9.70 11.99
CA GLY A 289 -1.73 -10.20 11.47
C GLY A 289 -1.66 -11.62 10.96
N GLY A 290 -2.82 -12.08 10.51
CA GLY A 290 -2.97 -13.40 9.91
C GLY A 290 -3.93 -13.37 8.73
N SER A 291 -3.77 -14.33 7.85
CA SER A 291 -4.62 -14.50 6.67
C SER A 291 -4.99 -15.97 6.46
N ALA A 292 -6.14 -16.20 5.88
CA ALA A 292 -6.59 -17.51 5.44
C ALA A 292 -7.25 -17.37 4.06
N PHE A 293 -6.86 -18.21 3.10
CA PHE A 293 -7.42 -18.22 1.76
C PHE A 293 -7.78 -19.64 1.36
N LEU A 294 -8.98 -19.79 0.86
CA LEU A 294 -9.55 -21.04 0.42
C LEU A 294 -10.02 -20.87 -1.02
N SER A 295 -9.70 -21.82 -1.88
CA SER A 295 -10.30 -21.80 -3.21
C SER A 295 -10.56 -23.20 -3.74
N GLN A 296 -11.53 -23.26 -4.64
CA GLN A 296 -11.88 -24.47 -5.36
C GLN A 296 -12.09 -24.13 -6.83
N VAL A 297 -11.56 -24.99 -7.67
CA VAL A 297 -11.67 -24.89 -9.12
C VAL A 297 -12.12 -26.24 -9.67
N LYS A 298 -13.07 -26.22 -10.60
CA LYS A 298 -13.46 -27.37 -11.41
C LYS A 298 -13.37 -26.98 -12.89
N LEU A 299 -12.50 -27.65 -13.63
CA LEU A 299 -12.34 -27.34 -15.06
C LEU A 299 -13.53 -27.87 -15.86
N GLY A 300 -13.89 -27.11 -16.88
CA GLY A 300 -14.99 -27.43 -17.79
C GLY A 300 -14.53 -27.48 -19.24
N LYS A 301 -15.49 -27.35 -20.16
CA LYS A 301 -15.29 -27.46 -21.61
C LYS A 301 -14.64 -28.79 -21.97
N GLU A 302 -13.58 -28.80 -22.78
CA GLU A 302 -12.86 -29.97 -23.23
C GLU A 302 -12.26 -30.82 -22.09
N LEU A 303 -12.07 -30.21 -20.91
CA LEU A 303 -11.55 -30.88 -19.71
C LEU A 303 -12.66 -31.38 -18.76
N ALA A 304 -13.94 -31.18 -19.11
CA ALA A 304 -15.07 -31.58 -18.25
C ALA A 304 -15.14 -33.10 -18.04
N GLU A 305 -14.84 -33.90 -19.09
CA GLU A 305 -14.83 -35.37 -19.04
C GLU A 305 -13.77 -35.90 -18.08
N TYR A 306 -12.65 -35.20 -17.92
CA TYR A 306 -11.58 -35.59 -17.00
C TYR A 306 -11.85 -35.19 -15.55
N ASN A 307 -12.95 -34.49 -15.27
CA ASN A 307 -13.34 -34.04 -13.93
C ASN A 307 -12.18 -33.45 -13.11
N VAL A 308 -11.36 -32.60 -13.76
CA VAL A 308 -10.17 -31.98 -13.12
C VAL A 308 -10.62 -30.99 -12.08
N ARG A 309 -10.11 -31.13 -10.87
CA ARG A 309 -10.40 -30.28 -9.73
C ARG A 309 -9.12 -29.83 -9.05
N GLY A 310 -9.09 -28.58 -8.62
CA GLY A 310 -8.07 -28.00 -7.74
C GLY A 310 -8.70 -27.51 -6.45
N LYS A 311 -8.05 -27.79 -5.33
CA LYS A 311 -8.36 -27.18 -4.02
C LYS A 311 -7.10 -26.57 -3.47
N SER A 312 -7.19 -25.34 -2.98
CA SER A 312 -6.07 -24.64 -2.38
C SER A 312 -6.49 -24.05 -1.03
N LYS A 313 -5.60 -24.19 -0.06
CA LYS A 313 -5.69 -23.56 1.25
C LYS A 313 -4.36 -22.89 1.53
N THR A 314 -4.38 -21.65 1.94
CA THR A 314 -3.18 -20.92 2.37
C THR A 314 -3.49 -20.25 3.69
N TYR A 315 -2.65 -20.45 4.69
CA TYR A 315 -2.71 -19.82 5.99
C TYR A 315 -1.42 -19.03 6.20
N GLY A 316 -1.54 -17.75 6.50
CA GLY A 316 -0.41 -16.86 6.66
C GLY A 316 -0.41 -16.16 8.00
N LEU A 317 0.79 -15.93 8.53
CA LEU A 317 1.04 -14.99 9.63
C LEU A 317 2.02 -13.94 9.13
N TYR A 318 1.85 -12.69 9.54
CA TYR A 318 2.77 -11.63 9.15
C TYR A 318 3.01 -10.62 10.25
N ALA A 319 4.15 -9.97 10.16
CA ALA A 319 4.48 -8.77 10.90
C ALA A 319 5.06 -7.73 9.94
N LYS A 320 4.57 -6.50 10.02
CA LYS A 320 5.03 -5.38 9.22
C LYS A 320 5.54 -4.27 10.12
N ASN A 321 6.71 -3.72 9.81
CA ASN A 321 7.29 -2.58 10.52
C ASN A 321 7.40 -1.38 9.60
N ALA A 322 6.76 -0.26 9.96
CA ALA A 322 6.97 1.03 9.30
C ALA A 322 8.27 1.65 9.84
N PHE A 323 9.38 1.43 9.13
CA PHE A 323 10.72 1.86 9.55
C PHE A 323 10.93 3.36 9.30
N ILE A 324 10.50 3.86 8.14
CA ILE A 324 10.48 5.28 7.80
C ILE A 324 9.05 5.63 7.38
N ASP A 325 8.50 6.70 7.94
CA ASP A 325 7.17 7.22 7.64
C ASP A 325 7.25 8.75 7.52
N LYS A 326 7.48 9.23 6.31
CA LYS A 326 7.60 10.65 5.96
C LYS A 326 6.55 11.02 4.91
N ASP A 327 6.33 12.32 4.71
CA ASP A 327 5.32 12.81 3.76
C ASP A 327 5.57 12.35 2.31
N ASN A 328 6.82 12.21 1.91
CA ASN A 328 7.22 11.85 0.55
C ASN A 328 8.01 10.53 0.43
N PHE A 329 8.30 9.86 1.53
CA PHE A 329 9.06 8.61 1.53
C PHE A 329 8.67 7.71 2.70
N ASP A 330 8.10 6.54 2.38
CA ASP A 330 7.79 5.50 3.34
C ASP A 330 8.63 4.26 3.03
N LEU A 331 9.23 3.66 4.05
CA LEU A 331 9.91 2.37 3.99
C LEU A 331 9.37 1.46 5.08
N SER A 332 8.92 0.28 4.70
CA SER A 332 8.51 -0.76 5.65
C SER A 332 9.15 -2.09 5.36
N PHE A 333 9.37 -2.88 6.41
CA PHE A 333 9.83 -4.26 6.35
C PHE A 333 8.68 -5.21 6.67
N ASN A 334 8.62 -6.31 5.94
CA ASN A 334 7.60 -7.34 6.07
C ASN A 334 8.28 -8.67 6.41
N PHE A 335 7.72 -9.37 7.39
CA PHE A 335 8.09 -10.72 7.82
C PHE A 335 6.85 -11.58 7.71
N GLY A 336 6.95 -12.75 7.13
CA GLY A 336 5.80 -13.62 6.94
C GLY A 336 6.15 -15.09 7.04
N PHE A 337 5.13 -15.88 7.33
CA PHE A 337 5.16 -17.33 7.22
C PHE A 337 3.83 -17.78 6.62
N ASP A 338 3.89 -18.55 5.52
CA ASP A 338 2.73 -19.13 4.87
C ASP A 338 2.81 -20.67 4.90
N TYR A 339 1.73 -21.30 5.30
CA TYR A 339 1.49 -22.72 5.05
C TYR A 339 0.50 -22.85 3.90
N LYS A 340 0.88 -23.61 2.87
CA LYS A 340 0.11 -23.79 1.64
C LYS A 340 -0.16 -25.27 1.42
N ASP A 341 -1.42 -25.62 1.13
CA ASP A 341 -1.90 -26.96 0.86
C ASP A 341 -2.73 -26.94 -0.43
N MET A 342 -2.19 -27.51 -1.51
CA MET A 342 -2.77 -27.48 -2.84
C MET A 342 -2.91 -28.88 -3.41
N LEU A 343 -4.13 -29.34 -3.53
CA LEU A 343 -4.49 -30.65 -4.03
C LEU A 343 -5.12 -30.55 -5.42
N ASN A 344 -4.53 -31.22 -6.39
CA ASN A 344 -5.11 -31.40 -7.71
C ASN A 344 -5.53 -32.84 -7.90
N SER A 345 -6.66 -33.03 -8.55
CA SER A 345 -7.22 -34.37 -8.83
C SER A 345 -7.85 -34.43 -10.23
N SER A 346 -7.86 -35.61 -10.83
CA SER A 346 -8.53 -35.89 -12.09
C SER A 346 -9.23 -37.25 -11.98
N GLN A 347 -10.50 -37.32 -12.38
CA GLN A 347 -11.35 -38.53 -12.28
C GLN A 347 -11.36 -39.15 -10.86
N GLY A 348 -11.21 -38.33 -9.83
CA GLY A 348 -11.16 -38.75 -8.42
C GLY A 348 -9.77 -39.20 -7.93
N ALA A 349 -8.80 -39.41 -8.81
CA ALA A 349 -7.42 -39.70 -8.42
C ALA A 349 -6.62 -38.41 -8.17
N VAL A 350 -5.77 -38.39 -7.13
CA VAL A 350 -4.84 -37.30 -6.86
C VAL A 350 -3.76 -37.28 -7.95
N THR A 351 -3.58 -36.12 -8.58
CA THR A 351 -2.56 -35.89 -9.62
C THR A 351 -1.35 -35.13 -9.10
N SER A 352 -1.53 -34.27 -8.10
CA SER A 352 -0.44 -33.63 -7.37
C SER A 352 -0.93 -33.09 -6.02
N HIS A 353 0.01 -32.96 -5.08
CA HIS A 353 -0.27 -32.43 -3.75
C HIS A 353 0.89 -31.57 -3.23
N ASP A 354 0.85 -30.27 -3.52
CA ASP A 354 1.86 -29.33 -3.04
C ASP A 354 1.54 -28.89 -1.61
N ARG A 355 2.40 -29.26 -0.66
CA ARG A 355 2.35 -28.80 0.74
C ARG A 355 3.63 -28.02 1.02
N LEU A 356 3.52 -26.74 1.30
CA LEU A 356 4.67 -25.84 1.43
C LEU A 356 4.61 -25.07 2.75
N SER A 357 5.74 -24.98 3.41
CA SER A 357 6.00 -24.04 4.50
C SER A 357 6.98 -22.98 4.01
N VAL A 358 6.56 -21.72 3.93
CA VAL A 358 7.30 -20.65 3.28
C VAL A 358 7.54 -19.51 4.25
N VAL A 359 8.81 -19.18 4.51
CA VAL A 359 9.20 -17.96 5.21
C VAL A 359 9.37 -16.84 4.18
N LYS A 360 8.91 -15.65 4.52
CA LYS A 360 8.89 -14.48 3.64
C LYS A 360 9.57 -13.30 4.34
N LEU A 361 10.49 -12.66 3.63
CA LEU A 361 11.14 -11.44 4.06
C LEU A 361 10.98 -10.41 2.95
N GLY A 362 10.53 -9.22 3.28
CA GLY A 362 10.29 -8.22 2.25
C GLY A 362 10.46 -6.79 2.73
N SER A 363 10.44 -5.88 1.75
CA SER A 363 10.38 -4.45 1.98
C SER A 363 9.42 -3.79 0.99
N ASP A 364 8.69 -2.79 1.47
CA ASP A 364 7.86 -1.91 0.64
C ASP A 364 8.43 -0.50 0.70
N ILE A 365 8.58 0.14 -0.44
CA ILE A 365 8.97 1.54 -0.60
C ILE A 365 7.82 2.28 -1.28
N ASP A 366 7.43 3.42 -0.73
CA ASP A 366 6.48 4.35 -1.33
C ASP A 366 7.13 5.74 -1.37
N MET A 367 7.49 6.20 -2.56
CA MET A 367 8.24 7.43 -2.78
C MET A 367 7.47 8.37 -3.71
N ALA A 368 7.26 9.60 -3.27
CA ALA A 368 6.67 10.67 -4.05
C ALA A 368 7.70 11.75 -4.38
N ASP A 369 7.73 12.20 -5.63
CA ASP A 369 8.50 13.34 -6.10
C ASP A 369 7.60 14.34 -6.84
N GLN A 370 8.18 15.45 -7.33
CA GLN A 370 7.42 16.48 -8.03
C GLN A 370 6.74 16.01 -9.32
N PHE A 371 7.22 14.92 -9.92
CA PHE A 371 6.73 14.41 -11.20
C PHE A 371 5.78 13.22 -11.03
N GLY A 372 5.76 12.57 -9.87
CA GLY A 372 4.92 11.39 -9.70
C GLY A 372 5.17 10.62 -8.41
N ARG A 373 4.80 9.34 -8.43
CA ARG A 373 4.96 8.45 -7.28
C ARG A 373 5.41 7.06 -7.72
N THR A 374 6.29 6.46 -6.94
CA THR A 374 6.82 5.11 -7.15
C THR A 374 6.47 4.23 -5.95
N LEU A 375 5.88 3.08 -6.21
CA LEU A 375 5.73 2.00 -5.24
C LEU A 375 6.66 0.86 -5.67
N SER A 376 7.49 0.38 -4.77
CA SER A 376 8.36 -0.78 -5.01
C SER A 376 8.18 -1.79 -3.90
N THR A 377 8.12 -3.07 -4.25
CA THR A 377 8.13 -4.18 -3.30
C THR A 377 9.23 -5.15 -3.67
N TYR A 378 9.99 -5.57 -2.69
CA TYR A 378 10.95 -6.65 -2.80
C TYR A 378 10.60 -7.73 -1.78
N GLU A 379 10.57 -8.99 -2.20
CA GLU A 379 10.27 -10.12 -1.33
C GLU A 379 11.20 -11.29 -1.66
N VAL A 380 11.69 -11.94 -0.62
CA VAL A 380 12.43 -13.20 -0.68
C VAL A 380 11.58 -14.26 0.01
N ASP A 381 11.23 -15.30 -0.72
CA ASP A 381 10.47 -16.45 -0.21
C ASP A 381 11.40 -17.65 -0.11
N GLY A 382 11.46 -18.28 1.07
CA GLY A 382 12.24 -19.49 1.34
C GLY A 382 11.34 -20.66 1.73
N GLY A 383 11.29 -21.70 0.91
CA GLY A 383 10.59 -22.95 1.22
C GLY A 383 11.39 -23.82 2.20
N ILE A 384 10.75 -24.25 3.29
CA ILE A 384 11.32 -25.12 4.33
C ILE A 384 10.75 -26.53 4.17
N PRO A 385 11.54 -27.50 3.71
CA PRO A 385 11.06 -28.87 3.53
C PRO A 385 10.85 -29.56 4.88
N ASN A 386 9.89 -30.49 4.92
CA ASN A 386 9.57 -31.33 6.09
C ASN A 386 9.17 -30.56 7.37
N PHE A 387 8.81 -29.28 7.24
CA PHE A 387 8.36 -28.46 8.37
C PHE A 387 6.85 -28.36 8.37
N MET A 388 6.19 -28.63 9.50
CA MET A 388 4.73 -28.61 9.67
C MET A 388 3.96 -29.44 8.63
N GLY A 389 4.53 -30.56 8.18
CA GLY A 389 3.91 -31.43 7.19
C GLY A 389 4.11 -30.99 5.74
N SER A 390 5.00 -30.02 5.47
CA SER A 390 5.40 -29.68 4.11
C SER A 390 6.15 -30.82 3.44
N MET A 391 6.12 -30.83 2.10
CA MET A 391 6.76 -31.87 1.30
C MET A 391 8.29 -31.87 1.42
N ASN A 392 8.91 -32.96 0.98
CA ASN A 392 10.37 -33.12 0.94
C ASN A 392 11.06 -32.06 0.07
N SER A 393 12.40 -31.98 0.15
CA SER A 393 13.20 -31.07 -0.69
C SER A 393 12.95 -31.21 -2.19
N LYS A 394 12.70 -32.44 -2.64
CA LYS A 394 12.15 -32.82 -3.96
C LYS A 394 11.09 -33.87 -3.68
N ASP A 395 9.93 -33.72 -4.27
CA ASP A 395 8.80 -34.56 -3.96
C ASP A 395 8.16 -35.12 -5.25
N THR A 396 7.77 -36.39 -5.23
CA THR A 396 7.11 -37.06 -6.38
C THR A 396 5.68 -36.57 -6.58
N ASP A 397 5.03 -36.12 -5.50
CA ASP A 397 3.67 -35.59 -5.52
C ASP A 397 3.60 -34.11 -5.94
N ALA A 398 4.77 -33.45 -6.13
CA ALA A 398 4.83 -32.07 -6.55
C ALA A 398 4.17 -31.84 -7.91
N SER A 399 3.43 -30.74 -8.05
CA SER A 399 2.76 -30.32 -9.28
C SER A 399 3.73 -30.09 -10.45
N THR A 400 5.00 -29.83 -10.15
CA THR A 400 6.07 -29.66 -11.13
C THR A 400 7.16 -30.71 -10.87
N ARG A 401 7.53 -31.48 -11.91
CA ARG A 401 8.58 -32.50 -11.81
C ARG A 401 9.90 -31.90 -11.34
N GLY A 402 10.49 -32.47 -10.30
CA GLY A 402 11.76 -32.03 -9.71
C GLY A 402 11.65 -30.85 -8.75
N ALA A 403 10.43 -30.38 -8.51
CA ALA A 403 10.14 -29.41 -7.47
C ALA A 403 9.92 -30.09 -6.10
N GLY A 404 9.81 -29.27 -5.05
CA GLY A 404 9.53 -29.74 -3.69
C GLY A 404 9.48 -28.58 -2.71
N GLY A 405 9.55 -28.91 -1.42
CA GLY A 405 9.47 -27.94 -0.32
C GLY A 405 10.70 -27.03 -0.17
N LYS A 406 11.85 -27.39 -0.81
CA LYS A 406 13.08 -26.59 -0.75
C LYS A 406 13.21 -25.68 -1.96
N PHE A 407 13.09 -24.37 -1.75
CA PHE A 407 13.38 -23.37 -2.78
C PHE A 407 13.72 -22.03 -2.15
N VAL A 408 14.28 -21.14 -2.96
CA VAL A 408 14.39 -19.71 -2.70
C VAL A 408 13.96 -18.99 -3.98
N LYS A 409 13.15 -17.95 -3.83
CA LYS A 409 12.81 -17.07 -4.93
C LYS A 409 12.83 -15.60 -4.49
N HIS A 410 13.18 -14.74 -5.41
CA HIS A 410 13.18 -13.29 -5.25
C HIS A 410 12.10 -12.71 -6.15
N THR A 411 11.27 -11.84 -5.60
CA THR A 411 10.21 -11.14 -6.34
C THR A 411 10.40 -9.64 -6.20
N VAL A 412 10.37 -8.92 -7.31
CA VAL A 412 10.40 -7.45 -7.36
C VAL A 412 9.20 -6.96 -8.12
N ASN A 413 8.47 -5.99 -7.55
CA ASN A 413 7.43 -5.26 -8.26
C ASN A 413 7.70 -3.77 -8.15
N ILE A 414 7.62 -3.05 -9.27
CA ILE A 414 7.77 -1.61 -9.33
C ILE A 414 6.58 -1.04 -10.09
N LEU A 415 5.90 -0.06 -9.49
CA LEU A 415 4.86 0.73 -10.12
C LEU A 415 5.27 2.20 -10.07
N ARG A 416 5.43 2.82 -11.21
CA ARG A 416 5.67 4.26 -11.34
C ARG A 416 4.51 4.91 -12.07
N LEU A 417 3.84 5.86 -11.42
CA LEU A 417 2.89 6.73 -12.09
C LEU A 417 3.52 8.12 -12.24
N GLN A 418 3.83 8.45 -13.49
CA GLN A 418 4.47 9.70 -13.90
C GLN A 418 3.42 10.67 -14.42
N ARG A 419 3.37 11.88 -13.87
CA ARG A 419 2.60 12.99 -14.45
C ARG A 419 3.32 13.51 -15.68
N LEU A 420 2.57 13.72 -16.74
CA LEU A 420 3.05 14.29 -17.97
C LEU A 420 2.27 15.59 -18.30
N PRO A 421 2.76 16.44 -19.21
CA PRO A 421 2.03 17.62 -19.65
C PRO A 421 0.62 17.32 -20.12
N PHE A 422 -0.21 18.35 -20.19
CA PHE A 422 -1.61 18.29 -20.64
C PHE A 422 -2.53 17.38 -19.81
N GLY A 423 -2.19 17.13 -18.53
CA GLY A 423 -3.00 16.29 -17.63
C GLY A 423 -2.95 14.80 -17.97
N THR A 424 -1.96 14.36 -18.73
CA THR A 424 -1.75 12.94 -19.05
C THR A 424 -0.89 12.26 -18.00
N ASN A 425 -0.99 10.93 -17.91
CA ASN A 425 -0.20 10.13 -16.98
C ASN A 425 0.38 8.92 -17.70
N LEU A 426 1.62 8.56 -17.37
CA LEU A 426 2.26 7.33 -17.79
C LEU A 426 2.41 6.40 -16.58
N LEU A 427 1.78 5.24 -16.64
CA LEU A 427 2.02 4.14 -15.70
C LEU A 427 3.09 3.22 -16.28
N TRP A 428 4.14 3.00 -15.53
CA TRP A 428 5.14 1.97 -15.79
C TRP A 428 5.07 0.93 -14.68
N LYS A 429 4.75 -0.31 -15.05
CA LYS A 429 4.65 -1.45 -14.15
C LYS A 429 5.66 -2.51 -14.53
N ASN A 430 6.42 -2.98 -13.55
CA ASN A 430 7.37 -4.08 -13.70
C ASN A 430 7.13 -5.15 -12.65
N GLN A 431 7.26 -6.39 -13.08
CA GLN A 431 7.20 -7.58 -12.23
C GLN A 431 8.38 -8.48 -12.60
N MET A 432 9.14 -8.93 -11.63
CA MET A 432 10.27 -9.83 -11.84
C MET A 432 10.27 -10.92 -10.76
N GLN A 433 10.53 -12.14 -11.18
CA GLN A 433 10.79 -13.27 -10.30
C GLN A 433 12.06 -13.98 -10.74
N ILE A 434 12.93 -14.31 -9.79
CA ILE A 434 14.14 -15.09 -10.05
C ILE A 434 14.20 -16.21 -9.01
N SER A 435 14.41 -17.45 -9.50
CA SER A 435 14.66 -18.60 -8.65
C SER A 435 15.73 -19.51 -9.24
N PRO A 436 16.72 -19.95 -8.45
CA PRO A 436 17.66 -20.99 -8.85
C PRO A 436 17.09 -22.42 -8.72
N TYR A 437 15.83 -22.55 -8.32
CA TYR A 437 15.14 -23.84 -8.11
C TYR A 437 14.05 -24.06 -9.15
N THR A 438 13.70 -25.31 -9.40
CA THR A 438 12.44 -25.67 -10.03
C THR A 438 11.33 -25.53 -8.99
N LEU A 439 10.31 -24.75 -9.31
CA LEU A 439 9.27 -24.36 -8.36
C LEU A 439 7.99 -25.19 -8.55
N PRO A 440 7.28 -25.52 -7.46
CA PRO A 440 5.89 -25.98 -7.56
C PRO A 440 5.04 -24.96 -8.32
N SER A 441 3.99 -25.41 -9.01
CA SER A 441 3.20 -24.55 -9.91
C SER A 441 2.64 -23.30 -9.24
N VAL A 442 2.32 -23.37 -7.95
CA VAL A 442 1.84 -22.22 -7.14
C VAL A 442 2.88 -21.12 -6.96
N GLU A 443 4.16 -21.47 -6.99
CA GLU A 443 5.27 -20.53 -6.80
C GLU A 443 5.84 -20.01 -8.13
N GLN A 444 5.41 -20.56 -9.28
CA GLN A 444 5.89 -20.17 -10.60
C GLN A 444 5.39 -18.79 -11.02
N PHE A 445 6.19 -18.08 -11.81
CA PHE A 445 5.84 -16.82 -12.45
C PHE A 445 4.92 -17.08 -13.65
N GLN A 446 3.77 -16.41 -13.69
CA GLN A 446 2.80 -16.57 -14.78
C GLN A 446 2.82 -15.36 -15.71
N ILE A 447 2.74 -15.59 -17.01
CA ILE A 447 2.61 -14.56 -18.03
C ILE A 447 1.35 -14.79 -18.87
N GLY A 448 0.72 -13.69 -19.27
CA GLY A 448 -0.58 -13.66 -19.95
C GLY A 448 -1.73 -13.19 -19.06
N GLY A 449 -2.79 -12.70 -19.68
CA GLY A 449 -3.96 -12.15 -19.03
C GLY A 449 -3.80 -10.70 -18.55
N MET A 450 -4.82 -10.23 -17.88
CA MET A 450 -4.93 -8.84 -17.42
C MET A 450 -3.81 -8.40 -16.47
N ALA A 451 -3.16 -9.35 -15.78
CA ALA A 451 -2.13 -9.05 -14.79
C ALA A 451 -0.85 -8.46 -15.40
N ASN A 452 -0.49 -8.89 -16.63
CA ASN A 452 0.74 -8.46 -17.29
C ASN A 452 0.68 -8.37 -18.82
N VAL A 453 0.29 -9.42 -19.57
CA VAL A 453 0.25 -9.36 -21.05
C VAL A 453 -1.18 -9.58 -21.52
N ARG A 454 -1.91 -8.48 -21.69
CA ARG A 454 -3.37 -8.46 -21.90
C ARG A 454 -3.84 -9.07 -23.23
N GLY A 455 -2.95 -9.19 -24.22
CA GLY A 455 -3.28 -9.83 -25.51
C GLY A 455 -3.34 -11.36 -25.49
N TYR A 456 -3.19 -12.00 -24.31
CA TYR A 456 -3.17 -13.44 -24.16
C TYR A 456 -4.10 -13.92 -23.05
N ALA A 457 -4.46 -15.20 -23.09
CA ALA A 457 -5.24 -15.84 -22.04
C ALA A 457 -4.50 -15.78 -20.69
N PRO A 458 -5.22 -15.82 -19.54
CA PRO A 458 -4.59 -15.93 -18.23
C PRO A 458 -3.70 -17.18 -18.11
N ALA A 459 -2.50 -17.03 -17.55
CA ALA A 459 -1.51 -18.09 -17.43
C ALA A 459 -1.16 -18.77 -18.79
N GLU A 460 -1.01 -17.98 -19.83
CA GLU A 460 -0.63 -18.43 -21.18
C GLU A 460 0.70 -19.21 -21.17
N ALA A 461 1.63 -18.79 -20.31
CA ALA A 461 2.84 -19.51 -19.99
C ALA A 461 3.27 -19.26 -18.53
N VAL A 462 4.11 -20.16 -18.02
CA VAL A 462 4.66 -20.12 -16.66
C VAL A 462 6.17 -20.30 -16.69
N GLY A 463 6.85 -19.90 -15.61
CA GLY A 463 8.29 -20.11 -15.46
C GLY A 463 8.71 -20.10 -13.98
N ASP A 464 9.85 -20.72 -13.70
CA ASP A 464 10.48 -20.60 -12.38
C ASP A 464 11.05 -19.19 -12.17
N SER A 465 11.49 -18.57 -13.26
CA SER A 465 11.90 -17.16 -13.33
C SER A 465 11.14 -16.47 -14.46
N GLY A 466 11.01 -15.14 -14.35
CA GLY A 466 10.33 -14.36 -15.37
C GLY A 466 10.36 -12.87 -15.11
N TYR A 467 10.01 -12.13 -16.14
CA TYR A 467 9.92 -10.67 -16.13
C TYR A 467 8.71 -10.22 -16.95
N ALA A 468 8.02 -9.21 -16.47
CA ALA A 468 6.93 -8.57 -17.20
C ALA A 468 6.99 -7.05 -17.03
N THR A 469 6.72 -6.32 -18.09
CA THR A 469 6.64 -4.87 -18.09
C THR A 469 5.40 -4.38 -18.82
N THR A 470 4.80 -3.33 -18.31
CA THR A 470 3.67 -2.63 -18.91
C THR A 470 3.96 -1.14 -18.95
N PHE A 471 3.76 -0.52 -20.10
CA PHE A 471 3.65 0.93 -20.25
C PHE A 471 2.22 1.27 -20.62
N GLU A 472 1.55 2.09 -19.81
CA GLU A 472 0.19 2.55 -20.07
C GLU A 472 0.15 4.07 -20.00
N TRP A 473 -0.14 4.70 -21.14
CA TRP A 473 -0.33 6.14 -21.25
C TRP A 473 -1.82 6.44 -21.21
N SER A 474 -2.25 7.22 -20.20
CA SER A 474 -3.65 7.60 -20.00
C SER A 474 -3.86 9.10 -20.22
N LEU A 475 -4.92 9.42 -20.97
CA LEU A 475 -5.25 10.76 -21.40
C LEU A 475 -6.68 11.12 -20.95
N PRO A 476 -6.93 12.37 -20.54
CA PRO A 476 -8.30 12.86 -20.40
C PRO A 476 -8.99 12.92 -21.77
N VAL A 477 -10.29 12.81 -21.80
CA VAL A 477 -11.08 12.95 -23.03
C VAL A 477 -11.32 14.44 -23.27
N TYR A 478 -10.40 15.11 -23.97
CA TYR A 478 -10.38 16.57 -24.16
C TYR A 478 -11.67 17.20 -24.71
N PRO A 479 -12.45 16.55 -25.61
CA PRO A 479 -13.72 17.10 -26.08
C PRO A 479 -14.80 17.25 -25.01
N ILE A 480 -14.64 16.59 -23.85
CA ILE A 480 -15.62 16.69 -22.75
C ILE A 480 -15.45 18.03 -22.02
N PRO A 481 -16.50 18.87 -21.93
CA PRO A 481 -16.45 20.08 -21.14
C PRO A 481 -16.21 19.80 -19.64
N LYS A 482 -15.29 20.56 -19.02
CA LYS A 482 -14.91 20.38 -17.61
C LYS A 482 -16.06 20.62 -16.60
N GLN A 483 -17.14 21.26 -17.05
CA GLN A 483 -18.30 21.60 -16.23
C GLN A 483 -19.31 20.46 -16.10
N ILE A 484 -19.29 19.47 -16.99
CA ILE A 484 -20.25 18.36 -16.98
C ILE A 484 -19.98 17.49 -15.76
N ARG A 485 -20.92 17.47 -14.82
CA ARG A 485 -20.86 16.63 -13.62
C ARG A 485 -21.42 15.23 -13.87
N VAL A 486 -20.83 14.25 -13.22
CA VAL A 486 -21.41 12.91 -13.17
C VAL A 486 -22.62 12.92 -12.25
N PRO A 487 -23.80 12.40 -12.68
CA PRO A 487 -24.96 12.31 -11.82
C PRO A 487 -24.65 11.62 -10.49
N TYR A 488 -25.18 12.16 -9.39
CA TYR A 488 -24.99 11.65 -8.03
C TYR A 488 -23.55 11.65 -7.52
N SER A 489 -22.62 12.39 -8.18
CA SER A 489 -21.22 12.51 -7.77
C SER A 489 -20.79 13.99 -7.75
N LYS A 490 -19.75 14.29 -6.97
CA LYS A 490 -19.07 15.60 -7.00
C LYS A 490 -18.06 15.69 -8.15
N ALA A 491 -17.71 14.57 -8.78
CA ALA A 491 -16.72 14.51 -9.85
C ALA A 491 -17.28 15.04 -11.16
N THR A 492 -16.40 15.63 -11.98
CA THR A 492 -16.75 15.97 -13.36
C THR A 492 -16.53 14.75 -14.27
N LEU A 493 -17.25 14.71 -15.38
CA LEU A 493 -17.07 13.64 -16.38
C LEU A 493 -15.64 13.70 -16.97
N TYR A 494 -15.07 14.90 -17.11
CA TYR A 494 -13.71 15.11 -17.58
C TYR A 494 -12.65 14.48 -16.66
N ASP A 495 -12.85 14.56 -15.34
CA ASP A 495 -11.93 13.97 -14.36
C ASP A 495 -12.14 12.46 -14.23
N ALA A 496 -13.40 12.00 -14.34
CA ALA A 496 -13.77 10.62 -14.16
C ALA A 496 -13.41 9.72 -15.35
N LEU A 497 -13.46 10.26 -16.59
CA LEU A 497 -13.30 9.47 -17.81
C LEU A 497 -11.93 9.70 -18.43
N ARG A 498 -11.19 8.61 -18.65
CA ARG A 498 -9.87 8.63 -19.32
C ARG A 498 -9.82 7.53 -20.38
N VAL A 499 -9.09 7.78 -21.45
CA VAL A 499 -8.69 6.75 -22.41
C VAL A 499 -7.23 6.37 -22.14
N ALA A 500 -6.87 5.14 -22.45
CA ALA A 500 -5.53 4.63 -22.27
C ALA A 500 -5.06 3.87 -23.51
N VAL A 501 -3.79 3.96 -23.82
CA VAL A 501 -3.09 3.08 -24.77
C VAL A 501 -1.95 2.40 -24.03
N PHE A 502 -1.65 1.16 -24.40
CA PHE A 502 -0.66 0.41 -23.65
C PHE A 502 0.14 -0.57 -24.52
N TYR A 503 1.32 -0.86 -24.03
CA TYR A 503 2.20 -1.93 -24.49
C TYR A 503 2.59 -2.82 -23.32
N ASP A 504 2.42 -4.13 -23.49
CA ASP A 504 2.77 -5.15 -22.51
C ASP A 504 3.82 -6.08 -23.11
N ALA A 505 4.83 -6.49 -22.33
CA ALA A 505 5.80 -7.50 -22.70
C ALA A 505 6.20 -8.35 -21.51
N ALA A 506 6.40 -9.64 -21.71
CA ALA A 506 6.84 -10.56 -20.66
C ALA A 506 7.66 -11.72 -21.23
N ASN A 507 8.51 -12.25 -20.34
CA ASN A 507 9.27 -13.49 -20.60
C ASN A 507 9.15 -14.41 -19.39
N SER A 508 9.05 -15.72 -19.64
CA SER A 508 9.11 -16.76 -18.61
C SER A 508 10.16 -17.80 -18.96
N HIS A 509 10.83 -18.34 -17.94
CA HIS A 509 11.88 -19.34 -18.06
C HIS A 509 11.63 -20.53 -17.14
N LEU A 510 11.51 -21.73 -17.71
CA LEU A 510 11.44 -23.00 -16.99
C LEU A 510 12.83 -23.63 -16.88
N ARG A 511 13.23 -24.02 -15.68
CA ARG A 511 14.52 -24.73 -15.47
C ARG A 511 14.48 -26.17 -15.97
N GLN A 512 13.39 -26.87 -15.67
CA GLN A 512 13.16 -28.25 -16.08
C GLN A 512 11.82 -28.36 -16.83
N PRO A 513 11.79 -27.97 -18.12
CA PRO A 513 10.58 -28.08 -18.90
C PRO A 513 10.17 -29.55 -19.07
N ALA A 514 8.86 -29.83 -19.04
CA ALA A 514 8.33 -31.13 -19.43
C ALA A 514 8.64 -31.40 -20.91
N ALA A 515 8.63 -32.69 -21.31
CA ALA A 515 8.86 -33.09 -22.70
C ALA A 515 7.89 -32.32 -23.64
N GLY A 516 8.44 -31.65 -24.65
CA GLY A 516 7.68 -30.81 -25.59
C GLY A 516 7.30 -29.40 -25.10
N ALA A 517 7.57 -29.05 -23.83
CA ALA A 517 7.37 -27.67 -23.34
C ALA A 517 8.55 -26.77 -23.72
N LYS A 518 8.26 -25.51 -24.06
CA LYS A 518 9.30 -24.51 -24.35
C LYS A 518 9.98 -24.07 -23.05
N LYS A 519 11.30 -24.05 -23.06
CA LYS A 519 12.11 -23.58 -21.92
C LYS A 519 11.93 -22.08 -21.68
N ASN A 520 11.85 -21.28 -22.74
CA ASN A 520 11.61 -19.85 -22.70
C ASN A 520 10.35 -19.51 -23.50
N THR A 521 9.54 -18.62 -22.97
CA THR A 521 8.38 -18.08 -23.68
C THR A 521 8.36 -16.57 -23.52
N THR A 522 8.32 -15.86 -24.65
CA THR A 522 8.16 -14.41 -24.72
C THR A 522 6.79 -14.08 -25.27
N LEU A 523 6.14 -13.10 -24.70
CA LEU A 523 4.83 -12.60 -25.11
C LEU A 523 4.86 -11.07 -25.11
N SER A 524 4.26 -10.44 -26.13
CA SER A 524 4.01 -9.01 -26.16
C SER A 524 2.63 -8.70 -26.70
N SER A 525 2.07 -7.57 -26.29
CA SER A 525 0.75 -7.11 -26.74
C SER A 525 0.67 -5.59 -26.75
N VAL A 526 -0.23 -5.08 -27.60
CA VAL A 526 -0.65 -3.67 -27.60
C VAL A 526 -2.14 -3.59 -27.36
N GLY A 527 -2.59 -2.43 -26.93
CA GLY A 527 -4.02 -2.25 -26.76
C GLY A 527 -4.41 -0.84 -26.39
N CYS A 528 -5.73 -0.67 -26.27
CA CYS A 528 -6.34 0.54 -25.79
C CYS A 528 -7.47 0.22 -24.81
N GLY A 529 -7.91 1.21 -24.06
CA GLY A 529 -8.99 1.00 -23.11
C GLY A 529 -9.55 2.28 -22.55
N VAL A 530 -10.61 2.11 -21.76
CA VAL A 530 -11.33 3.18 -21.10
C VAL A 530 -11.27 2.97 -19.61
N ARG A 531 -11.09 4.05 -18.86
CA ARG A 531 -11.08 4.13 -17.41
C ARG A 531 -12.17 5.10 -16.99
N PHE A 532 -13.08 4.68 -16.13
CA PHE A 532 -14.08 5.54 -15.52
C PHE A 532 -14.00 5.34 -13.99
N ASN A 533 -13.53 6.37 -13.30
CA ASN A 533 -13.31 6.32 -11.86
C ASN A 533 -14.06 7.47 -11.18
N LEU A 534 -14.89 7.12 -10.20
CA LEU A 534 -15.45 8.07 -9.26
C LEU A 534 -14.73 7.87 -7.91
N PRO A 535 -14.15 8.93 -7.34
CA PRO A 535 -13.46 8.81 -6.07
C PRO A 535 -14.35 8.15 -5.00
N GLU A 536 -13.77 7.18 -4.28
CA GLU A 536 -14.36 6.45 -3.15
C GLU A 536 -15.51 5.48 -3.47
N ASP A 537 -16.14 5.56 -4.67
CA ASP A 537 -17.40 4.87 -4.89
C ASP A 537 -17.38 3.83 -6.01
N PHE A 538 -16.86 4.17 -7.19
CA PHE A 538 -17.05 3.37 -8.38
C PHE A 538 -15.82 3.41 -9.28
N SER A 539 -15.40 2.24 -9.77
CA SER A 539 -14.40 2.15 -10.83
C SER A 539 -14.84 1.17 -11.92
N MET A 540 -14.58 1.53 -13.16
CA MET A 540 -14.79 0.68 -14.32
C MET A 540 -13.58 0.77 -15.25
N ARG A 541 -13.15 -0.39 -15.73
CA ARG A 541 -12.05 -0.52 -16.68
C ARG A 541 -12.47 -1.45 -17.80
N VAL A 542 -12.25 -1.03 -19.05
CA VAL A 542 -12.43 -1.88 -20.23
C VAL A 542 -11.18 -1.78 -21.08
N ASP A 543 -10.55 -2.91 -21.39
CA ASP A 543 -9.37 -3.00 -22.23
C ASP A 543 -9.62 -3.88 -23.45
N PHE A 544 -9.08 -3.47 -24.59
CA PHE A 544 -9.00 -4.22 -25.84
C PHE A 544 -7.52 -4.44 -26.14
N ALA A 545 -7.09 -5.70 -26.24
CA ALA A 545 -5.68 -6.06 -26.36
C ALA A 545 -5.45 -7.06 -27.49
N TRP A 546 -4.45 -6.80 -28.31
CA TRP A 546 -4.04 -7.63 -29.44
C TRP A 546 -2.68 -8.26 -29.17
N PRO A 547 -2.51 -9.59 -29.36
CA PRO A 547 -1.22 -10.25 -29.28
C PRO A 547 -0.32 -9.83 -30.46
N LEU A 548 0.99 -9.72 -30.22
CA LEU A 548 1.97 -9.35 -31.26
C LEU A 548 2.84 -10.52 -31.73
N ASP A 549 3.10 -11.52 -30.86
CA ASP A 549 4.07 -12.59 -31.17
C ASP A 549 3.40 -13.82 -31.77
N LYS A 550 2.80 -14.66 -30.92
CA LYS A 550 2.21 -15.93 -31.32
C LYS A 550 0.69 -15.90 -31.16
N THR A 551 0.00 -16.77 -31.88
CA THR A 551 -1.43 -17.00 -31.65
C THR A 551 -1.65 -17.45 -30.21
N PRO A 552 -2.56 -16.81 -29.45
CA PRO A 552 -2.91 -17.22 -28.10
C PRO A 552 -3.47 -18.63 -28.05
N SER A 553 -3.26 -19.31 -26.93
CA SER A 553 -3.70 -20.70 -26.73
C SER A 553 -5.22 -20.91 -26.81
N ASP A 554 -5.99 -19.84 -26.60
CA ASP A 554 -7.45 -19.85 -26.72
C ASP A 554 -7.96 -19.49 -28.13
N GLY A 555 -7.04 -19.22 -29.08
CA GLY A 555 -7.34 -18.91 -30.47
C GLY A 555 -7.87 -17.50 -30.73
N ASN A 556 -7.91 -16.63 -29.71
CA ASN A 556 -8.46 -15.29 -29.86
C ASN A 556 -7.37 -14.26 -30.23
N ASN A 557 -7.54 -13.55 -31.32
CA ASN A 557 -6.65 -12.45 -31.73
C ASN A 557 -7.02 -11.10 -31.08
N LEU A 558 -8.10 -11.05 -30.33
CA LEU A 558 -8.51 -9.88 -29.54
C LEU A 558 -9.02 -10.36 -28.18
N HIS A 559 -8.44 -9.84 -27.13
CA HIS A 559 -8.92 -10.03 -25.77
C HIS A 559 -9.59 -8.75 -25.26
N THR A 560 -10.80 -8.89 -24.76
CA THR A 560 -11.55 -7.82 -24.12
C THR A 560 -11.65 -8.11 -22.63
N TRP A 561 -11.14 -7.19 -21.82
CA TRP A 561 -11.16 -7.29 -20.37
C TRP A 561 -12.08 -6.25 -19.78
N VAL A 562 -12.94 -6.65 -18.89
CA VAL A 562 -13.89 -5.77 -18.20
C VAL A 562 -13.75 -5.99 -16.70
N GLN A 563 -13.63 -4.91 -15.96
CA GLN A 563 -13.65 -4.90 -14.49
C GLN A 563 -14.54 -3.76 -14.02
N VAL A 564 -15.39 -4.04 -13.05
CA VAL A 564 -16.27 -3.06 -12.40
C VAL A 564 -16.17 -3.28 -10.89
N SER A 565 -16.01 -2.22 -10.13
CA SER A 565 -16.10 -2.25 -8.67
C SER A 565 -16.96 -1.11 -8.14
N LYS A 566 -17.72 -1.38 -7.09
CA LYS A 566 -18.54 -0.40 -6.35
C LYS A 566 -18.28 -0.61 -4.88
N SER A 567 -17.96 0.48 -4.17
CA SER A 567 -17.78 0.51 -2.71
C SER A 567 -18.92 1.30 -2.05
N PHE A 568 -19.20 0.96 -0.77
CA PHE A 568 -20.24 1.58 0.04
C PHE A 568 -19.72 1.94 1.42
#